data_b36233c212c65f98e17f7a885d318e7f
#
_entry.id   b36233c212c65f98e17f7a885d318e7f
#
_cell.length_a   1.000
_cell.length_b   1.000
_cell.length_c   1.000
_cell.angle_alpha   90.00
_cell.angle_beta   90.00
_cell.angle_gamma   90.00
#
_symmetry.space_group_name_H-M   'P 1'
#
loop_
_entity.id
_entity.type
_entity.pdbx_description
1 polymer ?
#
loop_
_entity_poly.entity_id
_entity_poly.type
_entity_poly.pdbx_seq_one_letter_code
_entity_poly.pdbx_strand_id
1 'polypeptide(L)'
;MKINFILKSLLILLITLFFLNSCGKQVDATKFPPDPKERVKQNLEEGKGFRLSNKLKGIGKGGGDFEFASSNSLWRASLDIIDFMPLSTANYNGGIIVTDWYSDDVNSNESIKIAIRFLTNEIRSDAIDLKIFYKICNSENNCSVTEKKGNLVNEFKKEILKQAAIYEKTKKDKNFKPYKVLTPKEN
;
A
#
# COMPACT_ATOMS: atom_id res chain seq x y z
N MET A 1 -41.58 -7.91 58.30
CA MET A 1 -40.84 -8.84 57.39
C MET A 1 -41.54 -9.08 56.04
N LYS A 2 -42.85 -9.06 55.94
CA LYS A 2 -43.65 -9.29 54.69
C LYS A 2 -43.56 -8.15 53.66
N ILE A 3 -43.44 -6.87 54.10
CA ILE A 3 -43.38 -5.69 53.21
C ILE A 3 -42.11 -5.69 52.35
N ASN A 4 -40.95 -6.07 52.88
CA ASN A 4 -39.70 -6.14 52.15
C ASN A 4 -39.67 -7.22 51.06
N PHE A 5 -40.47 -8.28 51.26
CA PHE A 5 -40.59 -9.34 50.26
C PHE A 5 -41.44 -8.89 49.06
N ILE A 6 -42.53 -8.18 49.32
CA ILE A 6 -43.42 -7.62 48.29
C ILE A 6 -42.67 -6.55 47.48
N LEU A 7 -41.90 -5.70 48.15
CA LEU A 7 -41.10 -4.65 47.49
C LEU A 7 -40.02 -5.25 46.58
N LYS A 8 -39.34 -6.30 47.00
CA LYS A 8 -38.34 -7.03 46.16
C LYS A 8 -38.99 -7.72 44.98
N SER A 9 -40.18 -8.34 45.15
CA SER A 9 -40.92 -8.97 44.06
C SER A 9 -41.37 -7.94 43.03
N LEU A 10 -41.83 -6.78 43.46
CA LEU A 10 -42.22 -5.69 42.57
C LEU A 10 -41.05 -5.12 41.79
N LEU A 11 -39.91 -4.99 42.42
CA LEU A 11 -38.67 -4.53 41.78
C LEU A 11 -38.18 -5.50 40.68
N ILE A 12 -38.24 -6.81 40.95
CA ILE A 12 -37.87 -7.85 39.98
C ILE A 12 -38.82 -7.82 38.79
N LEU A 13 -40.14 -7.67 39.03
CA LEU A 13 -41.14 -7.56 37.96
C LEU A 13 -40.89 -6.33 37.08
N LEU A 14 -40.50 -5.19 37.67
CA LEU A 14 -40.21 -3.94 36.96
C LEU A 14 -38.98 -4.07 36.09
N ILE A 15 -37.94 -4.77 36.57
CA ILE A 15 -36.70 -5.05 35.82
C ILE A 15 -36.98 -5.98 34.64
N THR A 16 -37.82 -7.02 34.82
CA THR A 16 -38.15 -7.94 33.71
C THR A 16 -38.99 -7.25 32.62
N LEU A 17 -39.88 -6.33 32.98
CA LEU A 17 -40.62 -5.51 32.01
C LEU A 17 -39.70 -4.58 31.19
N PHE A 18 -38.62 -4.10 31.78
CA PHE A 18 -37.64 -3.23 31.08
C PHE A 18 -36.83 -4.00 30.04
N PHE A 19 -36.51 -5.29 30.26
CA PHE A 19 -35.81 -6.14 29.31
C PHE A 19 -36.65 -6.61 28.12
N LEU A 20 -37.96 -6.61 28.24
CA LEU A 20 -38.87 -7.03 27.16
C LEU A 20 -39.07 -5.97 26.05
N ASN A 21 -38.65 -4.72 26.26
CA ASN A 21 -38.73 -3.66 25.26
C ASN A 21 -37.49 -3.57 24.36
N SER A 22 -36.53 -4.50 24.49
CA SER A 22 -35.31 -4.56 23.62
C SER A 22 -35.62 -5.29 22.32
N CYS A 23 -36.77 -5.06 21.70
CA CYS A 23 -37.08 -5.65 20.41
C CYS A 23 -36.53 -4.76 19.28
N GLY A 24 -35.65 -5.37 18.51
CA GLY A 24 -34.77 -4.80 17.53
C GLY A 24 -35.39 -3.82 16.55
N LYS A 25 -34.59 -2.87 16.13
CA LYS A 25 -34.86 -2.03 14.96
C LYS A 25 -35.11 -2.96 13.77
N GLN A 26 -36.30 -2.88 13.22
CA GLN A 26 -36.70 -3.63 12.03
C GLN A 26 -35.76 -3.21 10.90
N VAL A 27 -34.92 -4.15 10.44
CA VAL A 27 -34.00 -3.91 9.31
C VAL A 27 -34.84 -3.90 8.05
N ASP A 28 -34.78 -2.82 7.30
CA ASP A 28 -35.48 -2.66 6.04
C ASP A 28 -34.96 -3.67 5.01
N ALA A 29 -35.77 -4.70 4.73
CA ALA A 29 -35.42 -5.80 3.82
C ALA A 29 -35.23 -5.34 2.37
N THR A 30 -35.73 -4.15 1.99
CA THR A 30 -35.51 -3.56 0.67
C THR A 30 -34.11 -2.99 0.55
N LYS A 31 -33.54 -2.47 1.64
CA LYS A 31 -32.16 -1.96 1.70
C LYS A 31 -31.12 -3.03 2.00
N PHE A 32 -31.53 -4.08 2.69
CA PHE A 32 -30.67 -5.19 3.08
C PHE A 32 -31.36 -6.53 2.81
N PRO A 33 -31.38 -6.98 1.55
CA PRO A 33 -31.96 -8.28 1.21
C PRO A 33 -31.33 -9.40 2.04
N PRO A 34 -32.12 -10.37 2.52
CA PRO A 34 -31.59 -11.50 3.29
C PRO A 34 -30.71 -12.42 2.42
N ASP A 35 -30.95 -12.49 1.12
CA ASP A 35 -30.15 -13.29 0.20
C ASP A 35 -28.80 -12.61 -0.09
N PRO A 36 -27.66 -13.31 0.14
CA PRO A 36 -26.33 -12.79 -0.18
C PRO A 36 -26.14 -12.44 -1.66
N LYS A 37 -26.77 -13.17 -2.58
CA LYS A 37 -26.67 -12.94 -4.02
C LYS A 37 -27.35 -11.63 -4.44
N GLU A 38 -28.51 -11.36 -3.88
CA GLU A 38 -29.22 -10.10 -4.13
C GLU A 38 -28.47 -8.89 -3.58
N ARG A 39 -27.82 -9.03 -2.41
CA ARG A 39 -26.93 -7.98 -1.87
C ARG A 39 -25.74 -7.69 -2.77
N VAL A 40 -25.13 -8.72 -3.33
CA VAL A 40 -24.01 -8.56 -4.26
C VAL A 40 -24.46 -7.87 -5.53
N LYS A 41 -25.62 -8.29 -6.09
CA LYS A 41 -26.19 -7.68 -7.30
C LYS A 41 -26.54 -6.20 -7.06
N GLN A 42 -27.21 -5.87 -5.97
CA GLN A 42 -27.54 -4.50 -5.60
C GLN A 42 -26.29 -3.63 -5.40
N ASN A 43 -25.26 -4.16 -4.73
CA ASN A 43 -24.01 -3.45 -4.55
C ASN A 43 -23.24 -3.21 -5.87
N LEU A 44 -23.37 -4.12 -6.84
CA LEU A 44 -22.78 -3.95 -8.18
C LEU A 44 -23.54 -2.88 -8.97
N GLU A 45 -24.87 -2.91 -8.94
CA GLU A 45 -25.74 -1.92 -9.60
C GLU A 45 -25.56 -0.50 -9.03
N GLU A 46 -25.37 -0.39 -7.72
CA GLU A 46 -25.12 0.88 -7.01
C GLU A 46 -23.63 1.33 -7.09
N GLY A 47 -22.77 0.62 -7.82
CA GLY A 47 -21.33 0.92 -7.89
C GLY A 47 -20.59 0.76 -6.56
N LYS A 48 -21.22 0.11 -5.58
CA LYS A 48 -20.65 -0.21 -4.26
C LYS A 48 -19.94 -1.56 -4.28
N GLY A 49 -19.10 -1.81 -5.28
CA GLY A 49 -18.26 -3.02 -5.31
C GLY A 49 -17.50 -3.20 -3.98
N PHE A 50 -17.07 -4.43 -3.70
CA PHE A 50 -16.37 -4.78 -2.47
C PHE A 50 -15.17 -3.86 -2.24
N ARG A 51 -15.36 -2.81 -1.44
CA ARG A 51 -14.31 -1.93 -0.97
C ARG A 51 -13.88 -2.41 0.41
N LEU A 52 -12.74 -3.07 0.45
CA LEU A 52 -12.12 -3.54 1.71
C LEU A 52 -11.92 -2.38 2.70
N SER A 53 -11.77 -1.14 2.19
CA SER A 53 -11.53 0.07 2.96
C SER A 53 -12.64 0.44 3.96
N ASN A 54 -13.90 0.12 3.67
CA ASN A 54 -15.01 0.53 4.54
C ASN A 54 -15.24 -0.39 5.75
N LYS A 55 -14.76 -1.65 5.71
CA LYS A 55 -14.88 -2.59 6.85
C LYS A 55 -13.70 -2.53 7.82
N LEU A 56 -12.56 -2.01 7.37
CA LEU A 56 -11.36 -1.89 8.20
C LEU A 56 -11.29 -0.61 9.02
N LYS A 57 -12.22 0.32 8.85
CA LYS A 57 -12.29 1.57 9.62
C LYS A 57 -12.56 1.38 11.11
N GLY A 58 -12.89 0.15 11.56
CA GLY A 58 -13.17 -0.23 12.94
C GLY A 58 -12.12 -1.12 13.62
N ILE A 59 -11.10 -1.59 12.90
CA ILE A 59 -10.10 -2.52 13.45
C ILE A 59 -8.73 -1.84 13.41
N GLY A 60 -8.45 -1.07 14.44
CA GLY A 60 -7.15 -0.50 14.70
C GLY A 60 -6.87 0.78 13.90
N LYS A 61 -6.25 1.75 14.54
CA LYS A 61 -5.68 2.98 13.98
C LYS A 61 -4.48 2.71 13.04
N GLY A 62 -4.56 1.68 12.23
CA GLY A 62 -3.66 1.31 11.17
C GLY A 62 -4.48 1.20 9.91
N GLY A 63 -5.07 2.30 9.45
CA GLY A 63 -5.60 2.39 8.11
C GLY A 63 -4.45 2.13 7.17
N GLY A 64 -4.39 0.92 6.60
CA GLY A 64 -3.67 0.70 5.38
C GLY A 64 -4.38 1.52 4.31
N ASP A 65 -4.15 2.83 4.31
CA ASP A 65 -4.20 3.55 3.07
C ASP A 65 -3.25 2.76 2.17
N PHE A 66 -3.79 2.18 1.12
CA PHE A 66 -2.99 1.85 -0.05
C PHE A 66 -2.44 3.20 -0.52
N GLU A 67 -1.47 3.71 0.20
CA GLU A 67 -0.64 4.77 -0.29
C GLU A 67 0.00 4.17 -1.52
N PHE A 68 -0.50 4.59 -2.68
CA PHE A 68 0.12 4.21 -3.95
C PHE A 68 1.63 4.35 -3.79
N ALA A 69 2.37 3.50 -4.47
CA ALA A 69 3.83 3.53 -4.49
C ALA A 69 4.42 4.95 -4.64
N SER A 70 3.65 5.87 -5.23
CA SER A 70 3.97 7.30 -5.36
C SER A 70 4.03 8.07 -4.05
N SER A 71 3.42 7.60 -2.97
CA SER A 71 3.46 8.28 -1.67
C SER A 71 4.64 7.83 -0.79
N ASN A 72 5.26 6.70 -1.07
CA ASN A 72 6.48 6.28 -0.42
C ASN A 72 7.69 7.00 -1.05
N SER A 73 8.32 7.87 -0.27
CA SER A 73 9.41 8.73 -0.73
C SER A 73 10.63 7.93 -1.21
N LEU A 74 10.97 6.80 -0.56
CA LEU A 74 12.07 5.93 -0.98
C LEU A 74 11.77 5.22 -2.30
N TRP A 75 10.57 4.68 -2.43
CA TRP A 75 10.13 4.00 -3.64
C TRP A 75 10.15 4.93 -4.85
N ARG A 76 9.54 6.11 -4.68
CA ARG A 76 9.50 7.13 -5.72
C ARG A 76 10.90 7.59 -6.13
N ALA A 77 11.76 7.91 -5.15
CA ALA A 77 13.13 8.31 -5.41
C ALA A 77 13.94 7.23 -6.15
N SER A 78 13.70 5.96 -5.81
CA SER A 78 14.36 4.85 -6.50
C SER A 78 13.93 4.76 -7.96
N LEU A 79 12.63 4.89 -8.26
CA LEU A 79 12.15 4.90 -9.64
C LEU A 79 12.73 6.06 -10.45
N ASP A 80 12.78 7.26 -9.87
CA ASP A 80 13.30 8.44 -10.55
C ASP A 80 14.80 8.32 -10.86
N ILE A 81 15.59 7.71 -9.96
CA ILE A 81 17.04 7.53 -10.17
C ILE A 81 17.34 6.49 -11.26
N ILE A 82 16.47 5.48 -11.42
CA ILE A 82 16.67 4.42 -12.42
C ILE A 82 15.77 4.57 -13.66
N ASP A 83 15.13 5.73 -13.84
CA ASP A 83 14.14 5.99 -14.91
C ASP A 83 14.71 5.77 -16.32
N PHE A 84 16.01 5.92 -16.50
CA PHE A 84 16.69 5.66 -17.78
C PHE A 84 16.78 4.18 -18.15
N MET A 85 16.45 3.27 -17.23
CA MET A 85 16.53 1.82 -17.44
C MET A 85 15.12 1.20 -17.54
N PRO A 86 14.88 0.28 -18.49
CA PRO A 86 13.62 -0.47 -18.51
C PRO A 86 13.49 -1.34 -17.26
N LEU A 87 12.27 -1.43 -16.74
CA LEU A 87 11.97 -2.23 -15.56
C LEU A 87 11.56 -3.66 -15.96
N SER A 88 12.22 -4.66 -15.35
CA SER A 88 11.81 -6.06 -15.43
C SER A 88 10.72 -6.37 -14.40
N THR A 89 10.85 -5.83 -13.19
CA THR A 89 9.88 -6.05 -12.11
C THR A 89 9.82 -4.83 -11.18
N ALA A 90 8.61 -4.41 -10.87
CA ALA A 90 8.34 -3.41 -9.83
C ALA A 90 7.19 -3.92 -8.96
N ASN A 91 7.51 -4.52 -7.82
CA ASN A 91 6.53 -5.06 -6.88
C ASN A 91 6.58 -4.25 -5.58
N TYR A 92 5.64 -3.33 -5.43
CA TYR A 92 5.56 -2.46 -4.25
C TYR A 92 5.32 -3.24 -2.96
N ASN A 93 4.38 -4.18 -2.96
CA ASN A 93 4.04 -4.97 -1.77
C ASN A 93 5.18 -5.91 -1.35
N GLY A 94 5.93 -6.42 -2.32
CA GLY A 94 7.13 -7.21 -2.08
C GLY A 94 8.37 -6.39 -1.78
N GLY A 95 8.27 -5.05 -1.89
CA GLY A 95 9.38 -4.14 -1.63
C GLY A 95 10.58 -4.37 -2.55
N ILE A 96 10.34 -4.65 -3.84
CA ILE A 96 11.43 -4.95 -4.78
C ILE A 96 11.22 -4.24 -6.12
N ILE A 97 12.32 -3.65 -6.63
CA ILE A 97 12.42 -3.14 -8.00
C ILE A 97 13.61 -3.81 -8.66
N VAL A 98 13.43 -4.31 -9.86
CA VAL A 98 14.51 -4.88 -10.68
C VAL A 98 14.41 -4.31 -12.08
N THR A 99 15.51 -3.74 -12.59
CA THR A 99 15.62 -3.30 -13.97
C THR A 99 15.84 -4.49 -14.91
N ASP A 100 15.66 -4.29 -16.18
CA ASP A 100 16.20 -5.22 -17.16
C ASP A 100 17.71 -4.91 -17.41
N TRP A 101 18.35 -5.72 -18.23
CA TRP A 101 19.72 -5.46 -18.66
C TRP A 101 19.76 -4.23 -19.55
N TYR A 102 20.61 -3.29 -19.20
CA TYR A 102 20.77 -2.02 -19.89
C TYR A 102 22.21 -1.80 -20.33
N SER A 103 22.38 -1.28 -21.52
CA SER A 103 23.66 -0.85 -22.08
C SER A 103 23.47 0.46 -22.81
N ASP A 104 24.37 1.41 -22.62
CA ASP A 104 24.32 2.72 -23.29
C ASP A 104 24.66 2.61 -24.78
N ASP A 105 25.47 1.61 -25.17
CA ASP A 105 25.88 1.38 -26.54
C ASP A 105 25.38 0.01 -27.03
N VAL A 106 24.72 -0.01 -28.19
CA VAL A 106 24.22 -1.23 -28.85
C VAL A 106 25.35 -2.21 -29.17
N ASN A 107 26.58 -1.71 -29.41
CA ASN A 107 27.76 -2.50 -29.69
C ASN A 107 28.53 -2.88 -28.42
N SER A 108 28.11 -2.44 -27.26
CA SER A 108 28.79 -2.78 -26.02
C SER A 108 28.57 -4.24 -25.62
N ASN A 109 29.65 -4.91 -25.31
CA ASN A 109 29.61 -6.27 -24.75
C ASN A 109 29.24 -6.26 -23.25
N GLU A 110 29.08 -5.07 -22.66
CA GLU A 110 28.75 -4.89 -21.24
C GLU A 110 27.35 -4.36 -21.07
N SER A 111 26.62 -4.93 -20.11
CA SER A 111 25.31 -4.44 -19.67
C SER A 111 25.19 -4.53 -18.16
N ILE A 112 24.37 -3.65 -17.60
CA ILE A 112 24.14 -3.55 -16.17
C ILE A 112 22.67 -3.87 -15.84
N LYS A 113 22.45 -4.41 -14.65
CA LYS A 113 21.14 -4.66 -14.06
C LYS A 113 21.17 -4.20 -12.60
N ILE A 114 20.15 -3.49 -12.18
CA ILE A 114 20.02 -2.99 -10.81
C ILE A 114 18.85 -3.72 -10.13
N ALA A 115 19.08 -4.21 -8.92
CA ALA A 115 18.05 -4.75 -8.03
C ALA A 115 18.03 -3.95 -6.73
N ILE A 116 16.87 -3.40 -6.39
CA ILE A 116 16.64 -2.63 -5.17
C ILE A 116 15.62 -3.37 -4.33
N ARG A 117 16.00 -3.69 -3.10
CA ARG A 117 15.11 -4.29 -2.11
C ARG A 117 14.90 -3.32 -0.96
N PHE A 118 13.66 -3.01 -0.63
CA PHE A 118 13.30 -2.14 0.48
C PHE A 118 13.14 -2.99 1.74
N LEU A 119 13.87 -2.62 2.79
CA LEU A 119 13.87 -3.30 4.07
C LEU A 119 12.99 -2.58 5.09
N THR A 120 12.87 -1.25 4.94
CA THR A 120 12.01 -0.39 5.74
C THR A 120 11.47 0.77 4.88
N ASN A 121 10.46 1.47 5.39
CA ASN A 121 9.92 2.69 4.76
C ASN A 121 10.56 3.98 5.30
N GLU A 122 11.54 3.86 6.21
CA GLU A 122 12.24 5.00 6.79
C GLU A 122 13.41 5.42 5.92
N ILE A 123 13.69 6.74 5.85
CA ILE A 123 14.81 7.27 5.07
C ILE A 123 16.08 7.16 5.91
N ARG A 124 16.75 6.02 5.80
CA ARG A 124 18.00 5.71 6.48
C ARG A 124 18.88 4.79 5.63
N SER A 125 20.18 4.78 5.89
CA SER A 125 21.19 4.13 5.04
C SER A 125 21.01 2.61 4.89
N ASP A 126 20.38 1.95 5.86
CA ASP A 126 20.06 0.52 5.86
C ASP A 126 18.64 0.20 5.39
N ALA A 127 17.88 1.21 4.96
CA ALA A 127 16.52 1.04 4.46
C ALA A 127 16.43 0.27 3.13
N ILE A 128 17.50 0.29 2.36
CA ILE A 128 17.56 -0.33 1.03
C ILE A 128 18.79 -1.22 0.88
N ASP A 129 18.56 -2.41 0.35
CA ASP A 129 19.60 -3.29 -0.15
C ASP A 129 19.64 -3.15 -1.68
N LEU A 130 20.75 -2.60 -2.19
CA LEU A 130 20.97 -2.31 -3.60
C LEU A 130 22.10 -3.18 -4.14
N LYS A 131 21.82 -3.89 -5.22
CA LYS A 131 22.75 -4.75 -5.93
C LYS A 131 22.87 -4.33 -7.38
N ILE A 132 24.08 -4.27 -7.89
CA ILE A 132 24.38 -3.98 -9.28
C ILE A 132 25.09 -5.18 -9.88
N PHE A 133 24.53 -5.70 -10.95
CA PHE A 133 25.07 -6.82 -11.71
C PHE A 133 25.61 -6.32 -13.04
N TYR A 134 26.77 -6.82 -13.40
CA TYR A 134 27.40 -6.60 -14.68
C TYR A 134 27.37 -7.90 -15.48
N LYS A 135 26.93 -7.81 -16.70
CA LYS A 135 26.99 -8.90 -17.66
C LYS A 135 27.95 -8.51 -18.76
N ILE A 136 28.98 -9.31 -18.97
CA ILE A 136 29.97 -9.14 -20.02
C ILE A 136 29.92 -10.35 -20.93
N CYS A 137 29.68 -10.13 -22.22
CA CYS A 137 29.59 -11.17 -23.23
C CYS A 137 30.82 -11.11 -24.17
N ASN A 138 31.36 -12.26 -24.56
CA ASN A 138 32.37 -12.35 -25.60
C ASN A 138 31.72 -12.45 -27.00
N SER A 139 32.56 -12.44 -28.05
CA SER A 139 32.13 -12.56 -29.45
C SER A 139 31.38 -13.87 -29.79
N GLU A 140 31.50 -14.89 -28.94
CA GLU A 140 30.82 -16.19 -29.06
C GLU A 140 29.51 -16.25 -28.29
N ASN A 141 28.97 -15.13 -27.81
CA ASN A 141 27.79 -15.02 -26.94
C ASN A 141 27.88 -15.75 -25.59
N ASN A 142 29.08 -16.09 -25.15
CA ASN A 142 29.28 -16.56 -23.78
C ASN A 142 29.32 -15.35 -22.84
N CYS A 143 28.35 -15.29 -21.93
CA CYS A 143 28.21 -14.18 -21.01
C CYS A 143 28.55 -14.59 -19.58
N SER A 144 29.33 -13.75 -18.88
CA SER A 144 29.56 -13.86 -17.45
C SER A 144 28.80 -12.76 -16.71
N VAL A 145 28.21 -13.11 -15.58
CA VAL A 145 27.49 -12.17 -14.71
C VAL A 145 28.21 -12.08 -13.37
N THR A 146 28.52 -10.87 -12.97
CA THR A 146 29.20 -10.59 -11.68
C THR A 146 28.45 -9.53 -10.90
N GLU A 147 28.33 -9.69 -9.56
CA GLU A 147 27.84 -8.63 -8.68
C GLU A 147 29.01 -7.67 -8.37
N LYS A 148 28.82 -6.40 -8.66
CA LYS A 148 29.84 -5.38 -8.36
C LYS A 148 29.51 -4.70 -7.03
N LYS A 149 30.42 -4.86 -6.07
CA LYS A 149 30.39 -4.16 -4.79
C LYS A 149 31.32 -2.94 -4.85
N GLY A 150 31.00 -1.87 -4.14
CA GLY A 150 31.89 -0.73 -4.04
C GLY A 150 31.22 0.63 -4.14
N ASN A 151 31.99 1.64 -4.57
CA ASN A 151 31.58 3.04 -4.53
C ASN A 151 30.27 3.32 -5.30
N LEU A 152 30.08 2.70 -6.46
CA LEU A 152 28.88 2.90 -7.28
C LEU A 152 27.58 2.55 -6.54
N VAL A 153 27.56 1.42 -5.82
CA VAL A 153 26.41 1.03 -4.98
C VAL A 153 26.12 2.08 -3.92
N ASN A 154 27.18 2.60 -3.28
CA ASN A 154 27.05 3.61 -2.24
C ASN A 154 26.58 4.96 -2.80
N GLU A 155 27.04 5.32 -3.99
CA GLU A 155 26.60 6.53 -4.69
C GLU A 155 25.12 6.47 -5.06
N PHE A 156 24.66 5.37 -5.66
CA PHE A 156 23.24 5.16 -5.94
C PHE A 156 22.40 5.22 -4.66
N LYS A 157 22.81 4.53 -3.61
CA LYS A 157 22.10 4.59 -2.30
C LYS A 157 22.01 6.02 -1.78
N LYS A 158 23.12 6.77 -1.83
CA LYS A 158 23.18 8.15 -1.37
C LYS A 158 22.23 9.06 -2.15
N GLU A 159 22.21 8.94 -3.47
CA GLU A 159 21.32 9.75 -4.30
C GLU A 159 19.85 9.39 -4.09
N ILE A 160 19.50 8.09 -3.96
CA ILE A 160 18.14 7.65 -3.62
C ILE A 160 17.70 8.25 -2.27
N LEU A 161 18.53 8.16 -1.24
CA LEU A 161 18.21 8.68 0.09
C LEU A 161 18.06 10.21 0.09
N LYS A 162 18.92 10.91 -0.65
CA LYS A 162 18.87 12.36 -0.82
C LYS A 162 17.56 12.78 -1.51
N GLN A 163 17.21 12.14 -2.60
CA GLN A 163 15.99 12.42 -3.34
C GLN A 163 14.75 12.08 -2.50
N ALA A 164 14.76 10.97 -1.76
CA ALA A 164 13.70 10.58 -0.85
C ALA A 164 13.50 11.62 0.27
N ALA A 165 14.59 12.16 0.82
CA ALA A 165 14.51 13.22 1.83
C ALA A 165 13.87 14.51 1.29
N ILE A 166 14.13 14.86 0.03
CA ILE A 166 13.49 16.00 -0.66
C ILE A 166 11.98 15.75 -0.77
N TYR A 167 11.56 14.55 -1.20
CA TYR A 167 10.15 14.20 -1.31
C TYR A 167 9.44 14.21 0.05
N GLU A 168 10.08 13.69 1.08
CA GLU A 168 9.52 13.69 2.44
C GLU A 168 9.36 15.11 2.98
N LYS A 169 10.33 15.98 2.72
CA LYS A 169 10.24 17.40 3.08
C LYS A 169 9.08 18.08 2.37
N THR A 170 8.93 17.88 1.06
CA THR A 170 7.86 18.45 0.26
C THR A 170 6.49 17.94 0.73
N LYS A 171 6.39 16.67 1.10
CA LYS A 171 5.16 16.07 1.64
C LYS A 171 4.74 16.70 2.98
N LYS A 172 5.70 17.06 3.83
CA LYS A 172 5.47 17.69 5.13
C LYS A 172 5.16 19.19 5.04
N ASP A 173 5.43 19.83 3.90
CA ASP A 173 5.09 21.21 3.68
C ASP A 173 3.57 21.37 3.65
N LYS A 174 3.02 22.26 4.52
CA LYS A 174 1.59 22.55 4.61
C LYS A 174 1.01 23.15 3.33
N ASN A 175 1.84 23.71 2.48
CA ASN A 175 1.46 24.27 1.17
C ASN A 175 1.44 23.20 0.08
N PHE A 176 1.89 21.99 0.35
CA PHE A 176 1.86 20.90 -0.61
C PHE A 176 0.42 20.49 -0.92
N LYS A 177 -0.01 20.75 -2.14
CA LYS A 177 -1.28 20.23 -2.66
C LYS A 177 -0.99 18.91 -3.35
N PRO A 178 -1.54 17.77 -2.85
CA PRO A 178 -1.37 16.50 -3.52
C PRO A 178 -1.92 16.58 -4.95
N TYR A 179 -1.35 15.79 -5.83
CA TYR A 179 -1.79 15.68 -7.24
C TYR A 179 -3.29 15.39 -7.29
N LYS A 180 -4.05 16.29 -7.95
CA LYS A 180 -5.48 16.04 -8.18
C LYS A 180 -5.60 14.95 -9.24
N VAL A 181 -6.09 13.78 -8.83
CA VAL A 181 -6.55 12.78 -9.79
C VAL A 181 -7.71 13.44 -10.57
N LEU A 182 -7.50 13.65 -11.86
CA LEU A 182 -8.56 14.10 -12.76
C LEU A 182 -9.52 12.91 -12.92
N THR A 183 -10.62 12.95 -12.17
CA THR A 183 -11.75 12.06 -12.46
C THR A 183 -12.29 12.44 -13.84
N PRO A 184 -12.51 11.47 -14.76
CA PRO A 184 -13.19 11.77 -16.01
C PRO A 184 -14.53 12.45 -15.70
N LYS A 185 -14.83 13.56 -16.37
CA LYS A 185 -16.18 14.13 -16.31
C LYS A 185 -17.11 13.11 -16.93
N GLU A 186 -18.06 12.61 -16.16
CA GLU A 186 -19.23 11.94 -16.72
C GLU A 186 -19.94 12.95 -17.63
N ASN A 187 -20.03 12.62 -18.92
CA ASN A 187 -20.89 13.28 -19.88
C ASN A 187 -22.28 12.66 -19.80
#